data_aed54d880ea219f72b97fa7f75faacd3
#
_entry.id   aed54d880ea219f72b97fa7f75faacd3
#
_cell.length_a   1.000
_cell.length_b   1.000
_cell.length_c   1.000
_cell.angle_alpha   90.00
_cell.angle_beta   90.00
_cell.angle_gamma   90.00
#
_symmetry.space_group_name_H-M   'P 1'
#
loop_
_entity.id
_entity.type
_entity.pdbx_description
1 polymer ?
#
loop_
_entity_poly.entity_id
_entity_poly.type
_entity_poly.pdbx_seq_one_letter_code
_entity_poly.pdbx_strand_id
1 'polypeptide(L)'
;MSSIEKLSDIVDNGLCIGCGLCQSVAGKDKIKVSMSPKGRLEPKEISKISPEVFNKILNICPGTIVEGLPKEEVTSDAEHNLVWGYYLSLCYSWSTDKKIRFESSTGGLLNGLSIYLLESKKVKFIMHTAANPKKPMRSLPKFSYSKEELLSGESRSRYGPAGTLERFHEALDLNEPFAFVGKPCDISAIRQLSKSDPRVNKQCKYLLTLVCGGFAEFTKAQDFIESFKVKEDELSIFRYRGFGNPGRMYIKTKDGREYDREYNSFWGEESTWRVPFRCKICPDAIGESADVAALDTWRGGSPKGEDEGFNAAIVRTKKGLDLMNDAAKAGFIHIGDKLKIEDIDDFQPHQVNKKKAVYARHLGMTKNDSPTINTKGLRIKELYKLNSEDFNKKEELGVGKRIKKI
;
A
#
# COMPACT_ATOMS: atom_id res chain seq x y z
N MET A 1 12.12 27.45 -2.41
CA MET A 1 11.63 26.08 -2.16
C MET A 1 12.22 25.61 -0.85
N SER A 2 11.41 25.21 0.12
CA SER A 2 11.94 24.61 1.34
C SER A 2 12.67 23.33 0.96
N SER A 3 13.95 23.25 1.31
CA SER A 3 14.79 22.07 1.14
C SER A 3 14.49 21.08 2.27
N ILE A 4 14.59 19.79 1.99
CA ILE A 4 14.58 18.75 3.02
C ILE A 4 16.03 18.56 3.48
N GLU A 5 16.35 19.05 4.66
CA GLU A 5 17.72 19.08 5.20
C GLU A 5 17.92 18.08 6.36
N LYS A 6 16.84 17.64 6.97
CA LYS A 6 16.84 16.69 8.09
C LYS A 6 15.60 15.78 8.03
N LEU A 7 15.66 14.69 8.77
CA LEU A 7 14.59 13.66 8.78
C LEU A 7 13.23 14.25 9.22
N SER A 8 13.24 15.18 10.19
CA SER A 8 12.00 15.81 10.64
C SER A 8 11.31 16.63 9.56
N ASP A 9 12.02 17.18 8.57
CA ASP A 9 11.41 17.97 7.50
C ASP A 9 10.46 17.13 6.64
N ILE A 10 10.77 15.81 6.47
CA ILE A 10 9.88 14.87 5.78
C ILE A 10 8.58 14.68 6.58
N VAL A 11 8.67 14.63 7.91
CA VAL A 11 7.52 14.46 8.82
C VAL A 11 6.72 15.76 8.90
N ASP A 12 7.38 16.87 9.15
CA ASP A 12 6.78 18.19 9.40
C ASP A 12 6.05 18.72 8.16
N ASN A 13 6.51 18.37 6.95
CA ASN A 13 5.83 18.67 5.70
C ASN A 13 4.76 17.61 5.31
N GLY A 14 4.43 16.67 6.19
CA GLY A 14 3.42 15.65 5.97
C GLY A 14 3.74 14.64 4.87
N LEU A 15 5.02 14.52 4.48
CA LEU A 15 5.48 13.62 3.40
C LEU A 15 5.75 12.19 3.88
N CYS A 16 5.87 11.98 5.20
CA CYS A 16 6.10 10.67 5.78
C CYS A 16 4.85 9.78 5.69
N ILE A 17 5.04 8.50 5.34
CA ILE A 17 3.99 7.47 5.34
C ILE A 17 4.19 6.43 6.44
N GLY A 18 5.22 6.56 7.27
CA GLY A 18 5.49 5.63 8.35
C GLY A 18 5.89 4.22 7.92
N CYS A 19 6.50 4.05 6.73
CA CYS A 19 6.89 2.72 6.23
C CYS A 19 8.01 2.05 7.04
N GLY A 20 8.84 2.85 7.74
CA GLY A 20 9.90 2.36 8.60
C GLY A 20 11.22 2.04 7.92
N LEU A 21 11.36 2.24 6.59
CA LEU A 21 12.60 1.92 5.89
C LEU A 21 13.81 2.73 6.38
N CYS A 22 13.60 4.00 6.76
CA CYS A 22 14.65 4.83 7.34
C CYS A 22 15.24 4.23 8.64
N GLN A 23 14.39 3.66 9.51
CA GLN A 23 14.84 2.92 10.69
C GLN A 23 15.60 1.65 10.30
N SER A 24 15.10 0.93 9.31
CA SER A 24 15.75 -0.30 8.80
C SER A 24 17.17 -0.01 8.26
N VAL A 25 17.35 1.13 7.57
CA VAL A 25 18.65 1.54 7.00
C VAL A 25 19.62 2.09 8.04
N ALA A 26 19.13 2.94 8.94
CA ALA A 26 19.97 3.63 9.90
C ALA A 26 20.28 2.81 11.15
N GLY A 27 19.41 1.84 11.48
CA GLY A 27 19.43 1.11 12.75
C GLY A 27 18.47 1.70 13.79
N LYS A 28 17.93 0.83 14.65
CA LYS A 28 16.97 1.20 15.72
C LYS A 28 17.58 2.08 16.82
N ASP A 29 18.89 2.07 16.95
CA ASP A 29 19.69 2.91 17.85
C ASP A 29 19.82 4.34 17.35
N LYS A 30 19.56 4.59 16.08
CA LYS A 30 19.65 5.93 15.47
C LYS A 30 18.29 6.51 15.12
N ILE A 31 17.41 5.72 14.51
CA ILE A 31 16.05 6.14 14.16
C ILE A 31 15.05 5.16 14.74
N LYS A 32 14.03 5.67 15.44
CA LYS A 32 12.92 4.87 15.95
C LYS A 32 11.59 5.35 15.35
N VAL A 33 10.87 4.44 14.73
CA VAL A 33 9.50 4.69 14.26
C VAL A 33 8.53 4.39 15.39
N SER A 34 7.64 5.32 15.68
CA SER A 34 6.65 5.20 16.74
C SER A 34 5.35 5.93 16.39
N MET A 35 4.26 5.55 17.08
CA MET A 35 2.96 6.19 16.90
C MET A 35 2.99 7.62 17.46
N SER A 36 2.67 8.59 16.63
CA SER A 36 2.53 9.98 17.03
C SER A 36 1.13 10.28 17.59
N PRO A 37 0.93 11.41 18.28
CA PRO A 37 -0.39 11.84 18.74
C PRO A 37 -1.40 12.04 17.60
N LYS A 38 -0.95 12.28 16.36
CA LYS A 38 -1.79 12.38 15.17
C LYS A 38 -2.30 11.00 14.70
N GLY A 39 -1.89 9.90 15.34
CA GLY A 39 -2.27 8.53 14.95
C GLY A 39 -1.54 8.03 13.70
N ARG A 40 -0.30 8.48 13.48
CA ARG A 40 0.59 8.08 12.37
C ARG A 40 1.85 7.44 12.94
N LEU A 41 2.44 6.50 12.21
CA LEU A 41 3.82 6.06 12.49
C LEU A 41 4.78 7.10 11.91
N GLU A 42 5.64 7.64 12.76
CA GLU A 42 6.59 8.68 12.38
C GLU A 42 7.98 8.33 12.91
N PRO A 43 9.05 8.53 12.09
CA PRO A 43 10.42 8.33 12.52
C PRO A 43 10.87 9.49 13.43
N LYS A 44 11.58 9.14 14.49
CA LYS A 44 12.27 10.08 15.37
C LYS A 44 13.75 9.72 15.38
N GLU A 45 14.61 10.69 15.14
CA GLU A 45 16.04 10.54 15.35
C GLU A 45 16.35 10.47 16.84
N ILE A 46 17.00 9.39 17.28
CA ILE A 46 17.37 9.15 18.68
C ILE A 46 18.82 9.55 18.90
N SER A 47 19.66 9.28 17.93
CA SER A 47 21.05 9.72 17.87
C SER A 47 21.39 10.22 16.47
N LYS A 48 22.41 11.09 16.40
CA LYS A 48 22.80 11.74 15.15
C LYS A 48 23.12 10.71 14.05
N ILE A 49 22.49 10.87 12.89
CA ILE A 49 22.80 10.13 11.67
C ILE A 49 23.87 10.86 10.86
N SER A 50 24.68 10.12 10.12
CA SER A 50 25.67 10.73 9.23
C SER A 50 25.01 11.33 7.98
N PRO A 51 25.63 12.32 7.32
CA PRO A 51 25.12 12.86 6.05
C PRO A 51 24.93 11.78 4.98
N GLU A 52 25.77 10.76 4.93
CA GLU A 52 25.66 9.65 3.97
C GLU A 52 24.38 8.83 4.23
N VAL A 53 24.09 8.51 5.50
CA VAL A 53 22.86 7.79 5.87
C VAL A 53 21.64 8.64 5.56
N PHE A 54 21.68 9.95 5.84
CA PHE A 54 20.58 10.85 5.50
C PHE A 54 20.34 10.92 3.98
N ASN A 55 21.41 11.09 3.19
CA ASN A 55 21.32 11.08 1.73
C ASN A 55 20.78 9.75 1.18
N LYS A 56 21.20 8.61 1.77
CA LYS A 56 20.63 7.31 1.42
C LYS A 56 19.13 7.29 1.70
N ILE A 57 18.68 7.80 2.85
CA ILE A 57 17.26 7.89 3.20
C ILE A 57 16.51 8.76 2.19
N LEU A 58 17.02 9.93 1.81
CA LEU A 58 16.39 10.81 0.81
C LEU A 58 16.18 10.12 -0.54
N ASN A 59 17.12 9.28 -0.97
CA ASN A 59 17.09 8.59 -2.26
C ASN A 59 16.18 7.36 -2.29
N ILE A 60 15.72 6.88 -1.13
CA ILE A 60 14.85 5.70 -1.03
C ILE A 60 13.47 6.00 -0.43
N CYS A 61 13.30 7.17 0.19
CA CYS A 61 12.06 7.51 0.90
C CYS A 61 10.93 7.80 -0.09
N PRO A 62 9.77 7.13 0.02
CA PRO A 62 8.64 7.41 -0.85
C PRO A 62 7.96 8.75 -0.53
N GLY A 63 8.41 9.46 0.52
CA GLY A 63 8.05 10.85 0.79
C GLY A 63 8.84 11.85 -0.04
N THR A 64 9.98 11.45 -0.59
CA THR A 64 10.89 12.32 -1.36
C THR A 64 10.99 11.92 -2.82
N ILE A 65 10.92 10.63 -3.14
CA ILE A 65 11.07 10.10 -4.50
C ILE A 65 10.12 8.93 -4.75
N VAL A 66 9.48 8.93 -5.92
CA VAL A 66 8.65 7.83 -6.43
C VAL A 66 8.86 7.71 -7.93
N GLU A 67 9.22 6.52 -8.39
CA GLU A 67 9.38 6.22 -9.82
C GLU A 67 8.40 5.11 -10.25
N GLY A 68 8.04 5.12 -11.52
CA GLY A 68 7.26 4.06 -12.15
C GLY A 68 8.09 2.77 -12.35
N LEU A 69 7.56 1.84 -13.15
CA LEU A 69 8.24 0.59 -13.46
C LEU A 69 9.61 0.87 -14.08
N PRO A 70 10.69 0.21 -13.60
CA PRO A 70 12.00 0.31 -14.20
C PRO A 70 11.97 -0.08 -15.69
N LYS A 71 12.72 0.63 -16.53
CA LYS A 71 12.70 0.40 -17.99
C LYS A 71 13.10 -1.02 -18.37
N GLU A 72 14.01 -1.62 -17.64
CA GLU A 72 14.49 -2.98 -17.79
C GLU A 72 13.45 -4.05 -17.49
N GLU A 73 12.40 -3.69 -16.77
CA GLU A 73 11.24 -4.57 -16.48
C GLU A 73 10.11 -4.42 -17.51
N VAL A 74 10.20 -3.43 -18.41
CA VAL A 74 9.20 -3.18 -19.44
C VAL A 74 9.57 -4.00 -20.68
N THR A 75 8.75 -4.99 -20.99
CA THR A 75 8.94 -5.83 -22.19
C THR A 75 8.32 -5.17 -23.44
N SER A 76 8.73 -5.61 -24.63
CA SER A 76 8.26 -5.03 -25.90
C SER A 76 6.77 -5.26 -26.19
N ASP A 77 6.16 -6.25 -25.55
CA ASP A 77 4.74 -6.60 -25.64
C ASP A 77 3.87 -5.94 -24.55
N ALA A 78 4.48 -5.09 -23.70
CA ALA A 78 3.73 -4.39 -22.66
C ALA A 78 2.83 -3.31 -23.27
N GLU A 79 1.55 -3.35 -22.92
CA GLU A 79 0.61 -2.28 -23.21
C GLU A 79 0.87 -1.10 -22.25
N HIS A 80 0.45 0.10 -22.67
CA HIS A 80 0.67 1.33 -21.89
C HIS A 80 -0.58 2.19 -21.82
N ASN A 81 -0.90 2.67 -20.63
CA ASN A 81 -1.95 3.65 -20.39
C ASN A 81 -1.43 4.83 -19.55
N LEU A 82 -1.91 6.04 -19.81
CA LEU A 82 -1.43 7.25 -19.12
C LEU A 82 -1.72 7.24 -17.62
N VAL A 83 -2.85 6.69 -17.20
CA VAL A 83 -3.22 6.57 -15.78
C VAL A 83 -2.55 5.35 -15.17
N TRP A 84 -2.72 4.16 -15.80
CA TRP A 84 -2.40 2.87 -15.21
C TRP A 84 -0.97 2.39 -15.44
N GLY A 85 -0.20 3.07 -16.29
CA GLY A 85 1.18 2.72 -16.61
C GLY A 85 1.30 1.51 -17.55
N TYR A 86 2.43 0.82 -17.46
CA TYR A 86 2.70 -0.39 -18.24
C TYR A 86 2.04 -1.62 -17.63
N TYR A 87 1.53 -2.51 -18.47
CA TYR A 87 0.97 -3.81 -18.06
C TYR A 87 1.07 -4.84 -19.21
N LEU A 88 1.15 -6.11 -18.84
CA LEU A 88 1.15 -7.26 -19.74
C LEU A 88 -0.23 -7.94 -19.78
N SER A 89 -0.99 -7.84 -18.69
CA SER A 89 -2.31 -8.45 -18.61
C SER A 89 -3.21 -7.72 -17.61
N LEU A 90 -4.49 -7.64 -17.96
CA LEU A 90 -5.59 -7.21 -17.09
C LEU A 90 -6.61 -8.33 -17.07
N CYS A 91 -6.92 -8.89 -15.92
CA CYS A 91 -7.88 -9.99 -15.81
C CYS A 91 -8.57 -10.02 -14.45
N TYR A 92 -9.76 -10.63 -14.39
CA TYR A 92 -10.30 -11.09 -13.11
C TYR A 92 -9.43 -12.21 -12.54
N SER A 93 -9.26 -12.23 -11.22
CA SER A 93 -8.57 -13.33 -10.54
C SER A 93 -8.98 -13.44 -9.08
N TRP A 94 -8.93 -14.66 -8.52
CA TRP A 94 -9.24 -14.92 -7.11
C TRP A 94 -8.57 -16.21 -6.64
N SER A 95 -8.52 -16.42 -5.32
CA SER A 95 -8.07 -17.69 -4.75
C SER A 95 -9.07 -18.81 -5.05
N THR A 96 -8.59 -19.99 -5.45
CA THR A 96 -9.42 -21.19 -5.66
C THR A 96 -9.91 -21.80 -4.35
N ASP A 97 -9.19 -21.59 -3.25
CA ASP A 97 -9.59 -21.98 -1.90
C ASP A 97 -10.73 -21.06 -1.42
N LYS A 98 -11.96 -21.61 -1.34
CA LYS A 98 -13.18 -20.89 -0.96
C LYS A 98 -13.07 -20.22 0.42
N LYS A 99 -12.39 -20.87 1.37
CA LYS A 99 -12.18 -20.32 2.72
C LYS A 99 -11.26 -19.10 2.67
N ILE A 100 -10.15 -19.18 1.93
CA ILE A 100 -9.22 -18.05 1.75
C ILE A 100 -9.93 -16.89 1.05
N ARG A 101 -10.70 -17.17 0.00
CA ARG A 101 -11.49 -16.18 -0.73
C ARG A 101 -12.46 -15.45 0.19
N PHE A 102 -13.26 -16.17 0.96
CA PHE A 102 -14.24 -15.63 1.90
C PHE A 102 -13.58 -14.83 3.05
N GLU A 103 -12.50 -15.34 3.64
CA GLU A 103 -11.81 -14.68 4.75
C GLU A 103 -10.94 -13.49 4.33
N SER A 104 -10.66 -13.34 3.04
CA SER A 104 -9.91 -12.20 2.49
C SER A 104 -10.80 -10.96 2.36
N SER A 105 -10.20 -9.82 2.08
CA SER A 105 -10.93 -8.55 1.92
C SER A 105 -11.65 -8.44 0.57
N THR A 106 -11.21 -9.22 -0.41
CA THR A 106 -11.73 -9.29 -1.78
C THR A 106 -11.54 -10.73 -2.25
N GLY A 107 -11.15 -11.01 -3.48
CA GLY A 107 -10.98 -12.35 -4.05
C GLY A 107 -9.81 -13.19 -3.48
N GLY A 108 -8.97 -12.65 -2.61
CA GLY A 108 -7.86 -13.40 -2.01
C GLY A 108 -6.68 -13.68 -2.95
N LEU A 109 -6.56 -12.98 -4.08
CA LEU A 109 -5.49 -13.16 -5.07
C LEU A 109 -4.10 -13.11 -4.45
N LEU A 110 -3.78 -12.07 -3.67
CA LEU A 110 -2.45 -11.91 -3.07
C LEU A 110 -2.13 -13.04 -2.08
N ASN A 111 -3.14 -13.56 -1.36
CA ASN A 111 -2.96 -14.71 -0.49
C ASN A 111 -2.70 -15.99 -1.31
N GLY A 112 -3.44 -16.24 -2.39
CA GLY A 112 -3.24 -17.37 -3.28
C GLY A 112 -1.83 -17.38 -3.89
N LEU A 113 -1.37 -16.24 -4.42
CA LEU A 113 -0.02 -16.08 -4.96
C LEU A 113 1.07 -16.30 -3.90
N SER A 114 0.87 -15.75 -2.69
CA SER A 114 1.83 -15.91 -1.59
C SER A 114 1.94 -17.36 -1.13
N ILE A 115 0.82 -18.08 -1.02
CA ILE A 115 0.81 -19.50 -0.66
C ILE A 115 1.50 -20.33 -1.74
N TYR A 116 1.18 -20.08 -3.02
CA TYR A 116 1.88 -20.75 -4.13
C TYR A 116 3.39 -20.56 -4.06
N LEU A 117 3.86 -19.34 -3.81
CA LEU A 117 5.30 -19.05 -3.71
C LEU A 117 5.99 -19.82 -2.58
N LEU A 118 5.31 -19.99 -1.44
CA LEU A 118 5.81 -20.78 -0.31
C LEU A 118 5.82 -22.29 -0.62
N GLU A 119 4.69 -22.83 -1.07
CA GLU A 119 4.52 -24.27 -1.28
C GLU A 119 5.33 -24.79 -2.48
N SER A 120 5.50 -23.96 -3.52
CA SER A 120 6.40 -24.26 -4.65
C SER A 120 7.89 -24.04 -4.34
N LYS A 121 8.22 -23.56 -3.13
CA LYS A 121 9.58 -23.23 -2.68
C LYS A 121 10.32 -22.22 -3.56
N LYS A 122 9.57 -21.39 -4.31
CA LYS A 122 10.15 -20.28 -5.08
C LYS A 122 10.70 -19.19 -4.16
N VAL A 123 10.14 -19.09 -2.95
CA VAL A 123 10.65 -18.24 -1.87
C VAL A 123 10.65 -19.01 -0.54
N LYS A 124 11.49 -18.56 0.38
CA LYS A 124 11.58 -19.13 1.72
C LYS A 124 10.51 -18.57 2.67
N PHE A 125 10.19 -17.30 2.52
CA PHE A 125 9.18 -16.62 3.33
C PHE A 125 8.50 -15.47 2.56
N ILE A 126 7.37 -15.04 3.10
CA ILE A 126 6.65 -13.82 2.66
C ILE A 126 6.83 -12.76 3.73
N MET A 127 7.37 -11.59 3.34
CA MET A 127 7.36 -10.41 4.19
C MET A 127 6.10 -9.59 3.90
N HIS A 128 5.28 -9.39 4.92
CA HIS A 128 4.00 -8.69 4.79
C HIS A 128 3.59 -7.96 6.08
N THR A 129 2.47 -7.27 6.06
CA THR A 129 1.88 -6.63 7.25
C THR A 129 0.89 -7.57 7.93
N ALA A 130 1.02 -7.75 9.25
CA ALA A 130 0.09 -8.50 10.09
C ALA A 130 -0.44 -7.64 11.24
N ALA A 131 -1.53 -8.08 11.89
CA ALA A 131 -1.94 -7.52 13.17
C ALA A 131 -0.95 -7.88 14.27
N ASN A 132 -0.76 -6.97 15.21
CA ASN A 132 -0.04 -7.29 16.45
C ASN A 132 -0.93 -8.22 17.31
N PRO A 133 -0.47 -9.43 17.67
CA PRO A 133 -1.30 -10.39 18.40
C PRO A 133 -1.70 -9.92 19.81
N LYS A 134 -0.91 -9.02 20.42
CA LYS A 134 -1.21 -8.45 21.74
C LYS A 134 -2.05 -7.16 21.66
N LYS A 135 -2.05 -6.48 20.52
CA LYS A 135 -2.76 -5.22 20.26
C LYS A 135 -3.36 -5.26 18.86
N PRO A 136 -4.49 -5.94 18.64
CA PRO A 136 -5.00 -6.28 17.30
C PRO A 136 -5.34 -5.08 16.42
N MET A 137 -5.55 -3.89 16.99
CA MET A 137 -5.66 -2.65 16.20
C MET A 137 -4.36 -2.24 15.55
N ARG A 138 -3.21 -2.60 16.11
CA ARG A 138 -1.88 -2.20 15.62
C ARG A 138 -1.35 -3.20 14.61
N SER A 139 -0.55 -2.70 13.69
CA SER A 139 0.09 -3.50 12.65
C SER A 139 1.58 -3.66 12.92
N LEU A 140 2.17 -4.74 12.42
CA LEU A 140 3.61 -4.99 12.45
C LEU A 140 4.06 -5.72 11.16
N PRO A 141 5.33 -5.57 10.76
CA PRO A 141 5.92 -6.41 9.71
C PRO A 141 6.08 -7.84 10.21
N LYS A 142 5.72 -8.81 9.36
CA LYS A 142 5.80 -10.23 9.66
C LYS A 142 6.50 -10.97 8.54
N PHE A 143 7.29 -11.98 8.91
CA PHE A 143 7.83 -13.01 8.01
C PHE A 143 7.01 -14.28 8.22
N SER A 144 6.38 -14.78 7.18
CA SER A 144 5.59 -16.02 7.20
C SER A 144 6.25 -17.07 6.33
N TYR A 145 6.54 -18.23 6.92
CA TYR A 145 7.27 -19.34 6.31
C TYR A 145 6.36 -20.47 5.84
N SER A 146 5.07 -20.41 6.19
CA SER A 146 4.07 -21.39 5.78
C SER A 146 2.72 -20.74 5.51
N LYS A 147 1.80 -21.51 4.89
CA LYS A 147 0.40 -21.12 4.68
C LYS A 147 -0.29 -20.77 6.02
N GLU A 148 -0.07 -21.59 7.04
CA GLU A 148 -0.66 -21.40 8.39
C GLU A 148 -0.18 -20.11 9.02
N GLU A 149 1.12 -19.81 8.94
CA GLU A 149 1.66 -18.55 9.45
C GLU A 149 1.16 -17.34 8.69
N LEU A 150 1.07 -17.44 7.34
CA LEU A 150 0.54 -16.38 6.49
C LEU A 150 -0.91 -16.05 6.82
N LEU A 151 -1.72 -17.08 7.02
CA LEU A 151 -3.16 -16.97 7.30
C LEU A 151 -3.47 -16.85 8.81
N SER A 152 -2.46 -16.87 9.68
CA SER A 152 -2.68 -16.83 11.12
C SER A 152 -3.35 -15.54 11.60
N GLY A 153 -4.23 -15.69 12.59
CA GLY A 153 -4.95 -14.59 13.22
C GLY A 153 -6.16 -14.12 12.41
N GLU A 154 -7.13 -13.59 13.12
CA GLU A 154 -8.42 -13.15 12.55
C GLU A 154 -8.43 -11.65 12.23
N SER A 155 -7.51 -10.86 12.80
CA SER A 155 -7.36 -9.42 12.58
C SER A 155 -6.62 -9.10 11.27
N ARG A 156 -7.00 -9.77 10.16
CA ARG A 156 -6.44 -9.51 8.82
C ARG A 156 -7.02 -8.23 8.21
N SER A 157 -6.56 -7.85 7.03
CA SER A 157 -7.02 -6.65 6.33
C SER A 157 -6.67 -5.36 7.07
N ARG A 158 -5.47 -4.84 6.80
CA ARG A 158 -4.85 -3.75 7.55
C ARG A 158 -4.95 -2.43 6.79
N TYR A 159 -5.79 -1.51 7.25
CA TYR A 159 -5.98 -0.18 6.66
C TYR A 159 -5.48 0.95 7.57
N GLY A 160 -4.77 0.61 8.63
CA GLY A 160 -4.15 1.57 9.55
C GLY A 160 -2.64 1.75 9.29
N PRO A 161 -1.97 2.56 10.12
CA PRO A 161 -0.53 2.74 10.07
C PRO A 161 0.20 1.40 10.21
N ALA A 162 1.20 1.18 9.34
CA ALA A 162 2.00 -0.04 9.33
C ALA A 162 3.44 0.26 8.93
N GLY A 163 4.38 -0.04 9.82
CA GLY A 163 5.81 0.07 9.56
C GLY A 163 6.34 -1.13 8.79
N THR A 164 5.77 -1.37 7.60
CA THR A 164 5.96 -2.62 6.82
C THR A 164 7.43 -2.90 6.51
N LEU A 165 8.25 -1.85 6.38
CA LEU A 165 9.67 -1.94 6.02
C LEU A 165 10.64 -1.77 7.21
N GLU A 166 10.13 -1.68 8.45
CA GLU A 166 10.98 -1.52 9.65
C GLU A 166 12.01 -2.66 9.82
N ARG A 167 11.70 -3.84 9.30
CA ARG A 167 12.55 -5.04 9.37
C ARG A 167 13.10 -5.49 8.02
N PHE A 168 13.16 -4.57 7.02
CA PHE A 168 13.53 -4.97 5.66
C PHE A 168 15.00 -5.42 5.56
N HIS A 169 15.94 -4.76 6.26
CA HIS A 169 17.35 -5.21 6.30
C HIS A 169 17.49 -6.54 7.06
N GLU A 170 16.68 -6.76 8.10
CA GLU A 170 16.63 -8.06 8.77
C GLU A 170 16.23 -9.18 7.78
N ALA A 171 15.25 -8.91 6.89
CA ALA A 171 14.90 -9.86 5.83
C ALA A 171 16.05 -10.10 4.84
N LEU A 172 16.81 -9.06 4.49
CA LEU A 172 18.01 -9.19 3.64
C LEU A 172 19.15 -9.95 4.34
N ASP A 173 19.29 -9.77 5.64
CA ASP A 173 20.35 -10.42 6.43
C ASP A 173 20.13 -11.93 6.60
N LEU A 174 18.90 -12.43 6.40
CA LEU A 174 18.60 -13.86 6.32
C LEU A 174 19.26 -14.53 5.11
N ASN A 175 19.64 -13.75 4.08
CA ASN A 175 20.24 -14.22 2.83
C ASN A 175 19.43 -15.33 2.12
N GLU A 176 18.11 -15.29 2.25
CA GLU A 176 17.15 -16.23 1.67
C GLU A 176 16.23 -15.53 0.65
N PRO A 177 15.74 -16.25 -0.37
CA PRO A 177 14.79 -15.67 -1.31
C PRO A 177 13.42 -15.43 -0.62
N PHE A 178 12.84 -14.26 -0.82
CA PHE A 178 11.53 -13.92 -0.27
C PHE A 178 10.67 -13.14 -1.27
N ALA A 179 9.37 -13.06 -0.99
CA ALA A 179 8.45 -12.15 -1.66
C ALA A 179 7.95 -11.09 -0.67
N PHE A 180 7.70 -9.91 -1.17
CA PHE A 180 7.15 -8.80 -0.40
C PHE A 180 5.73 -8.51 -0.83
N VAL A 181 4.83 -8.39 0.16
CA VAL A 181 3.44 -7.95 -0.04
C VAL A 181 3.18 -6.69 0.77
N GLY A 182 2.91 -5.58 0.09
CA GLY A 182 2.71 -4.29 0.77
C GLY A 182 2.04 -3.23 -0.10
N LYS A 183 2.01 -1.99 0.40
CA LYS A 183 1.42 -0.85 -0.31
C LYS A 183 2.31 -0.41 -1.49
N PRO A 184 1.76 0.25 -2.52
CA PRO A 184 2.54 0.79 -3.64
C PRO A 184 3.75 1.63 -3.21
N CYS A 185 3.59 2.46 -2.19
CA CYS A 185 4.68 3.27 -1.66
C CYS A 185 5.79 2.45 -0.99
N ASP A 186 5.47 1.30 -0.37
CA ASP A 186 6.47 0.37 0.16
C ASP A 186 7.25 -0.28 -0.99
N ILE A 187 6.55 -0.70 -2.07
CA ILE A 187 7.17 -1.25 -3.29
C ILE A 187 8.12 -0.22 -3.92
N SER A 188 7.67 1.03 -4.08
CA SER A 188 8.50 2.10 -4.62
C SER A 188 9.77 2.30 -3.79
N ALA A 189 9.67 2.28 -2.46
CA ALA A 189 10.82 2.38 -1.57
C ALA A 189 11.83 1.22 -1.75
N ILE A 190 11.33 -0.01 -1.89
CA ILE A 190 12.16 -1.20 -2.17
C ILE A 190 12.86 -1.08 -3.53
N ARG A 191 12.16 -0.63 -4.57
CA ARG A 191 12.76 -0.38 -5.91
C ARG A 191 13.84 0.71 -5.85
N GLN A 192 13.65 1.77 -5.07
CA GLN A 192 14.73 2.76 -4.89
C GLN A 192 15.92 2.18 -4.12
N LEU A 193 15.69 1.38 -3.06
CA LEU A 193 16.76 0.74 -2.31
C LEU A 193 17.55 -0.24 -3.19
N SER A 194 16.92 -0.95 -4.11
CA SER A 194 17.58 -1.92 -5.01
C SER A 194 18.66 -1.28 -5.90
N LYS A 195 18.60 0.03 -6.13
CA LYS A 195 19.61 0.75 -6.92
C LYS A 195 20.95 0.90 -6.17
N SER A 196 20.94 0.82 -4.84
CA SER A 196 22.12 0.99 -3.99
C SER A 196 22.46 -0.26 -3.16
N ASP A 197 21.54 -1.21 -3.02
CA ASP A 197 21.77 -2.48 -2.31
C ASP A 197 21.41 -3.67 -3.22
N PRO A 198 22.42 -4.34 -3.81
CA PRO A 198 22.19 -5.44 -4.76
C PRO A 198 21.54 -6.67 -4.11
N ARG A 199 21.57 -6.80 -2.77
CA ARG A 199 20.88 -7.86 -2.05
C ARG A 199 19.39 -7.85 -2.30
N VAL A 200 18.80 -6.66 -2.53
CA VAL A 200 17.36 -6.50 -2.80
C VAL A 200 16.97 -7.30 -4.05
N ASN A 201 17.64 -7.08 -5.18
CA ASN A 201 17.36 -7.81 -6.42
C ASN A 201 17.68 -9.31 -6.32
N LYS A 202 18.71 -9.66 -5.53
CA LYS A 202 19.11 -11.06 -5.32
C LYS A 202 18.08 -11.83 -4.50
N GLN A 203 17.46 -11.22 -3.49
CA GLN A 203 16.67 -11.93 -2.47
C GLN A 203 15.17 -11.63 -2.54
N CYS A 204 14.76 -10.36 -2.74
CA CYS A 204 13.36 -9.98 -2.89
C CYS A 204 12.87 -10.30 -4.31
N LYS A 205 12.41 -11.55 -4.51
CA LYS A 205 12.11 -12.11 -5.83
C LYS A 205 10.83 -11.57 -6.45
N TYR A 206 9.83 -11.28 -5.63
CA TYR A 206 8.51 -10.81 -6.09
C TYR A 206 8.03 -9.64 -5.26
N LEU A 207 7.47 -8.64 -5.94
CA LEU A 207 6.88 -7.43 -5.37
C LEU A 207 5.39 -7.40 -5.68
N LEU A 208 4.57 -7.77 -4.71
CA LEU A 208 3.13 -7.87 -4.84
C LEU A 208 2.44 -6.72 -4.09
N THR A 209 1.43 -6.11 -4.70
CA THR A 209 0.77 -4.95 -4.10
C THR A 209 -0.74 -4.97 -4.31
N LEU A 210 -1.41 -4.05 -3.63
CA LEU A 210 -2.82 -3.72 -3.84
C LEU A 210 -2.92 -2.30 -4.41
N VAL A 211 -3.99 -2.01 -5.14
CA VAL A 211 -4.35 -0.63 -5.48
C VAL A 211 -4.86 0.05 -4.20
N CYS A 212 -4.29 1.21 -3.86
CA CYS A 212 -4.36 1.78 -2.53
C CYS A 212 -5.16 3.09 -2.48
N GLY A 213 -6.27 3.12 -1.77
CA GLY A 213 -7.04 4.34 -1.49
C GLY A 213 -6.33 5.32 -0.53
N GLY A 214 -5.41 4.83 0.26
CA GLY A 214 -4.77 5.45 1.42
C GLY A 214 -4.98 4.58 2.65
N PHE A 215 -4.34 4.93 3.77
CA PHE A 215 -4.65 4.31 5.05
C PHE A 215 -5.28 5.34 6.00
N ALA A 216 -6.12 4.89 6.90
CA ALA A 216 -6.69 5.74 7.93
C ALA A 216 -5.70 5.96 9.07
N GLU A 217 -5.61 7.16 9.60
CA GLU A 217 -4.91 7.42 10.87
C GLU A 217 -5.48 6.55 11.99
N PHE A 218 -4.65 6.18 12.93
CA PHE A 218 -5.04 5.29 14.04
C PHE A 218 -6.20 5.86 14.86
N THR A 219 -6.26 7.19 14.99
CA THR A 219 -7.36 7.89 15.69
C THR A 219 -8.74 7.59 15.11
N LYS A 220 -8.86 7.37 13.79
CA LYS A 220 -10.15 6.95 13.20
C LYS A 220 -10.60 5.58 13.69
N ALA A 221 -9.67 4.63 13.81
CA ALA A 221 -9.96 3.32 14.35
C ALA A 221 -10.28 3.38 15.87
N GLN A 222 -9.67 4.33 16.61
CA GLN A 222 -10.00 4.58 18.00
C GLN A 222 -11.43 5.09 18.14
N ASP A 223 -11.83 6.14 17.40
CA ASP A 223 -13.20 6.63 17.41
C ASP A 223 -14.23 5.53 17.10
N PHE A 224 -13.86 4.60 16.20
CA PHE A 224 -14.72 3.47 15.85
C PHE A 224 -14.98 2.55 17.05
N ILE A 225 -13.96 2.13 17.79
CA ILE A 225 -14.15 1.28 18.98
C ILE A 225 -14.80 2.04 20.15
N GLU A 226 -14.49 3.32 20.29
CA GLU A 226 -15.10 4.19 21.30
C GLU A 226 -16.61 4.36 21.10
N SER A 227 -17.10 4.31 19.84
CA SER A 227 -18.52 4.34 19.54
C SER A 227 -19.30 3.16 20.16
N PHE A 228 -18.60 2.07 20.48
CA PHE A 228 -19.14 0.91 21.21
C PHE A 228 -18.78 0.92 22.69
N LYS A 229 -18.15 1.98 23.20
CA LYS A 229 -17.62 2.07 24.58
C LYS A 229 -16.59 0.97 24.89
N VAL A 230 -15.77 0.59 23.90
CA VAL A 230 -14.70 -0.41 23.99
C VAL A 230 -13.36 0.29 23.95
N LYS A 231 -12.39 -0.16 24.79
CA LYS A 231 -11.01 0.32 24.80
C LYS A 231 -10.08 -0.61 24.01
N GLU A 232 -8.93 -0.08 23.54
CA GLU A 232 -7.95 -0.87 22.76
C GLU A 232 -7.46 -2.11 23.50
N ASP A 233 -7.25 -2.02 24.81
CA ASP A 233 -6.74 -3.12 25.64
C ASP A 233 -7.77 -4.23 25.93
N GLU A 234 -9.05 -3.97 25.71
CA GLU A 234 -10.12 -4.98 25.82
C GLU A 234 -10.21 -5.88 24.58
N LEU A 235 -9.62 -5.47 23.43
CA LEU A 235 -9.78 -6.18 22.16
C LEU A 235 -8.98 -7.48 22.08
N SER A 236 -9.62 -8.53 21.55
CA SER A 236 -9.00 -9.77 21.07
C SER A 236 -8.92 -9.79 19.53
N ILE A 237 -9.91 -9.21 18.82
CA ILE A 237 -9.95 -9.11 17.37
C ILE A 237 -10.26 -7.67 16.96
N PHE A 238 -9.57 -7.20 15.91
CA PHE A 238 -9.91 -5.97 15.21
C PHE A 238 -9.68 -6.16 13.72
N ARG A 239 -10.74 -6.08 12.94
CA ARG A 239 -10.73 -6.30 11.49
C ARG A 239 -11.36 -5.12 10.76
N TYR A 240 -10.67 -4.60 9.76
CA TYR A 240 -11.20 -3.50 8.94
C TYR A 240 -12.22 -3.97 7.90
N ARG A 241 -12.10 -5.19 7.38
CA ARG A 241 -13.03 -5.86 6.46
C ARG A 241 -12.65 -7.34 6.26
N GLY A 242 -13.49 -8.09 5.54
CA GLY A 242 -13.32 -9.52 5.25
C GLY A 242 -14.50 -10.31 5.77
N PHE A 243 -14.50 -11.62 5.54
CA PHE A 243 -15.65 -12.51 5.72
C PHE A 243 -16.80 -12.08 4.78
N GLY A 244 -16.55 -12.20 3.47
CA GLY A 244 -17.36 -11.68 2.38
C GLY A 244 -16.74 -10.44 1.73
N ASN A 245 -17.29 -9.98 0.62
CA ASN A 245 -16.86 -8.80 -0.13
C ASN A 245 -18.06 -7.86 -0.33
N PRO A 246 -18.03 -6.62 0.18
CA PRO A 246 -16.90 -5.92 0.80
C PRO A 246 -16.55 -6.40 2.20
N GLY A 247 -17.41 -7.19 2.84
CA GLY A 247 -17.28 -7.62 4.22
C GLY A 247 -17.46 -6.50 5.23
N ARG A 248 -17.61 -6.87 6.48
CA ARG A 248 -17.91 -5.94 7.57
C ARG A 248 -16.65 -5.56 8.34
N MET A 249 -16.62 -4.38 8.90
CA MET A 249 -15.70 -4.03 9.96
C MET A 249 -16.15 -4.75 11.23
N TYR A 250 -15.23 -5.42 11.94
CA TYR A 250 -15.58 -6.30 13.06
C TYR A 250 -14.57 -6.20 14.19
N ILE A 251 -15.08 -6.19 15.42
CA ILE A 251 -14.30 -6.25 16.63
C ILE A 251 -14.87 -7.32 17.59
N LYS A 252 -13.96 -7.96 18.34
CA LYS A 252 -14.29 -8.84 19.45
C LYS A 252 -13.45 -8.46 20.66
N THR A 253 -14.08 -8.42 21.82
CA THR A 253 -13.40 -8.17 23.09
C THR A 253 -12.93 -9.47 23.73
N LYS A 254 -12.05 -9.39 24.72
CA LYS A 254 -11.53 -10.55 25.48
C LYS A 254 -12.60 -11.24 26.32
N ASP A 255 -13.63 -10.49 26.73
CA ASP A 255 -14.80 -11.00 27.46
C ASP A 255 -15.92 -11.54 26.53
N GLY A 256 -15.69 -11.55 25.20
CA GLY A 256 -16.55 -12.19 24.22
C GLY A 256 -17.61 -11.29 23.58
N ARG A 257 -17.72 -10.01 23.93
CA ARG A 257 -18.62 -9.07 23.23
C ARG A 257 -18.16 -8.86 21.79
N GLU A 258 -19.11 -8.82 20.87
CA GLU A 258 -18.86 -8.68 19.43
C GLU A 258 -19.63 -7.49 18.86
N TYR A 259 -18.99 -6.73 17.97
CA TYR A 259 -19.60 -5.58 17.31
C TYR A 259 -19.12 -5.52 15.87
N ASP A 260 -20.00 -5.09 14.99
CA ASP A 260 -19.68 -4.88 13.58
C ASP A 260 -20.33 -3.63 13.00
N ARG A 261 -19.89 -3.22 11.82
CA ARG A 261 -20.49 -2.19 10.98
C ARG A 261 -20.26 -2.53 9.51
N GLU A 262 -21.15 -2.06 8.68
CA GLU A 262 -21.00 -2.14 7.23
C GLU A 262 -19.76 -1.40 6.74
N TYR A 263 -19.18 -1.85 5.65
CA TYR A 263 -18.01 -1.24 5.03
C TYR A 263 -18.15 0.27 4.84
N ASN A 264 -19.28 0.71 4.29
CA ASN A 264 -19.56 2.11 4.02
C ASN A 264 -19.68 2.99 5.28
N SER A 265 -19.98 2.43 6.45
CA SER A 265 -19.96 3.16 7.71
C SER A 265 -18.58 3.67 8.10
N PHE A 266 -17.52 3.02 7.62
CA PHE A 266 -16.15 3.45 7.88
C PHE A 266 -15.52 4.15 6.65
N TRP A 267 -15.83 3.69 5.43
CA TRP A 267 -15.17 4.15 4.19
C TRP A 267 -16.09 4.90 3.23
N GLY A 268 -17.39 4.99 3.48
CA GLY A 268 -18.36 5.54 2.53
C GLY A 268 -18.18 7.03 2.25
N GLU A 269 -17.70 7.83 3.23
CA GLU A 269 -17.53 9.26 3.07
C GLU A 269 -16.06 9.68 3.13
N GLU A 270 -15.54 10.17 2.00
CA GLU A 270 -14.10 10.51 1.84
C GLU A 270 -13.63 11.59 2.84
N SER A 271 -14.51 12.55 3.20
CA SER A 271 -14.18 13.61 4.16
C SER A 271 -13.83 13.08 5.54
N THR A 272 -14.33 11.90 5.90
CA THR A 272 -14.13 11.24 7.19
C THR A 272 -12.95 10.27 7.22
N TRP A 273 -12.28 9.99 6.11
CA TRP A 273 -11.26 8.94 6.03
C TRP A 273 -10.01 9.20 6.86
N ARG A 274 -9.75 10.46 7.22
CA ARG A 274 -8.52 10.85 7.95
C ARG A 274 -7.25 10.25 7.35
N VAL A 275 -7.12 10.39 6.04
CA VAL A 275 -5.94 9.91 5.30
C VAL A 275 -4.80 10.91 5.47
N PRO A 276 -3.55 10.46 5.71
CA PRO A 276 -2.40 11.35 5.77
C PRO A 276 -2.25 12.22 4.52
N PHE A 277 -1.69 13.41 4.69
CA PHE A 277 -1.48 14.35 3.57
C PHE A 277 -0.71 13.71 2.42
N ARG A 278 0.35 12.92 2.73
CA ARG A 278 1.14 12.20 1.73
C ARG A 278 0.28 11.29 0.83
N CYS A 279 -0.76 10.68 1.35
CA CYS A 279 -1.69 9.85 0.56
C CYS A 279 -2.55 10.69 -0.39
N LYS A 280 -2.87 11.93 -0.02
CA LYS A 280 -3.64 12.86 -0.87
C LYS A 280 -2.83 13.42 -2.04
N ILE A 281 -1.51 13.39 -1.96
CA ILE A 281 -0.57 13.81 -3.02
C ILE A 281 0.19 12.62 -3.63
N CYS A 282 -0.31 11.39 -3.44
CA CYS A 282 0.38 10.18 -3.84
C CYS A 282 0.51 10.05 -5.37
N PRO A 283 1.72 10.01 -5.92
CA PRO A 283 1.91 9.92 -7.37
C PRO A 283 1.74 8.50 -7.92
N ASP A 284 1.82 7.48 -7.04
CA ASP A 284 1.58 6.08 -7.38
C ASP A 284 0.74 5.40 -6.28
N ALA A 285 -0.57 5.40 -6.47
CA ALA A 285 -1.50 4.65 -5.63
C ALA A 285 -1.94 3.32 -6.28
N ILE A 286 -1.46 3.05 -7.48
CA ILE A 286 -1.87 1.92 -8.33
C ILE A 286 -0.79 0.85 -8.49
N GLY A 287 0.37 1.04 -7.82
CA GLY A 287 1.44 0.06 -7.78
C GLY A 287 2.16 -0.12 -9.12
N GLU A 288 2.55 0.98 -9.77
CA GLU A 288 3.20 0.91 -11.08
C GLU A 288 4.54 0.18 -11.07
N SER A 289 5.24 0.16 -9.95
CA SER A 289 6.54 -0.50 -9.83
C SER A 289 6.48 -1.93 -9.27
N ALA A 290 5.26 -2.49 -9.06
CA ALA A 290 5.07 -3.86 -8.61
C ALA A 290 5.16 -4.88 -9.76
N ASP A 291 5.22 -6.17 -9.45
CA ASP A 291 5.09 -7.25 -10.43
C ASP A 291 3.60 -7.55 -10.72
N VAL A 292 2.77 -7.56 -9.66
CA VAL A 292 1.31 -7.73 -9.73
C VAL A 292 0.65 -6.78 -8.75
N ALA A 293 -0.39 -6.06 -9.21
CA ALA A 293 -1.25 -5.24 -8.38
C ALA A 293 -2.68 -5.78 -8.40
N ALA A 294 -3.27 -6.01 -7.22
CA ALA A 294 -4.64 -6.47 -7.05
C ALA A 294 -5.57 -5.32 -6.65
N LEU A 295 -6.78 -5.27 -7.19
CA LEU A 295 -7.79 -4.25 -6.85
C LEU A 295 -9.17 -4.83 -6.68
N ASP A 296 -10.05 -4.06 -6.02
CA ASP A 296 -11.48 -4.34 -5.92
C ASP A 296 -12.16 -4.08 -7.26
N THR A 297 -13.18 -4.88 -7.60
CA THR A 297 -13.90 -4.84 -8.90
C THR A 297 -15.29 -4.22 -8.76
N TRP A 298 -15.41 -3.18 -7.97
CA TRP A 298 -16.69 -2.52 -7.72
C TRP A 298 -17.02 -1.49 -8.81
N ARG A 299 -18.04 -1.77 -9.60
CA ARG A 299 -18.55 -0.85 -10.61
C ARG A 299 -18.94 0.51 -9.99
N GLY A 300 -18.42 1.59 -10.55
CA GLY A 300 -18.59 2.95 -10.00
C GLY A 300 -17.76 3.22 -8.73
N GLY A 301 -16.82 2.35 -8.37
CA GLY A 301 -15.88 2.54 -7.26
C GLY A 301 -16.45 2.26 -5.86
N SER A 302 -17.68 1.73 -5.75
CA SER A 302 -18.32 1.42 -4.46
C SER A 302 -19.04 0.07 -4.51
N PRO A 303 -19.04 -0.72 -3.40
CA PRO A 303 -19.75 -1.99 -3.36
C PRO A 303 -21.27 -1.78 -3.39
N LYS A 304 -21.97 -2.65 -4.13
CA LYS A 304 -23.45 -2.66 -4.24
C LYS A 304 -24.03 -3.96 -3.68
N GLY A 305 -23.77 -4.24 -2.43
CA GLY A 305 -24.12 -5.52 -1.80
C GLY A 305 -22.90 -6.42 -1.62
N GLU A 306 -23.13 -7.64 -1.16
CA GLU A 306 -22.09 -8.63 -0.94
C GLU A 306 -21.99 -9.63 -2.10
N ASP A 307 -20.77 -10.04 -2.41
CA ASP A 307 -20.45 -11.06 -3.40
C ASP A 307 -19.35 -12.01 -2.91
N GLU A 308 -19.00 -13.01 -3.69
CA GLU A 308 -17.95 -13.98 -3.34
C GLU A 308 -16.53 -13.39 -3.29
N GLY A 309 -16.34 -12.16 -3.75
CA GLY A 309 -15.05 -11.49 -3.89
C GLY A 309 -14.33 -11.87 -5.17
N PHE A 310 -14.00 -10.81 -5.94
CA PHE A 310 -13.21 -10.89 -7.16
C PHE A 310 -12.16 -9.79 -7.13
N ASN A 311 -10.91 -10.13 -7.44
CA ASN A 311 -9.90 -9.12 -7.73
C ASN A 311 -9.83 -8.88 -9.23
N ALA A 312 -9.56 -7.66 -9.65
CA ALA A 312 -8.86 -7.45 -10.91
C ALA A 312 -7.35 -7.47 -10.63
N ALA A 313 -6.58 -8.07 -11.53
CA ALA A 313 -5.14 -8.11 -11.49
C ALA A 313 -4.58 -7.23 -12.60
N ILE A 314 -3.67 -6.31 -12.25
CA ILE A 314 -2.80 -5.61 -13.18
C ILE A 314 -1.43 -6.29 -13.10
N VAL A 315 -1.10 -7.06 -14.12
CA VAL A 315 0.18 -7.78 -14.22
C VAL A 315 1.16 -6.92 -15.01
N ARG A 316 2.29 -6.55 -14.42
CA ARG A 316 3.16 -5.51 -14.99
C ARG A 316 4.47 -6.02 -15.53
N THR A 317 5.03 -7.07 -14.96
CA THR A 317 6.32 -7.63 -15.37
C THR A 317 6.17 -9.06 -15.91
N LYS A 318 7.12 -9.48 -16.73
CA LYS A 318 7.18 -10.87 -17.19
C LYS A 318 7.20 -11.87 -16.03
N LYS A 319 7.95 -11.56 -14.99
CA LYS A 319 8.01 -12.34 -13.76
C LYS A 319 6.65 -12.43 -13.05
N GLY A 320 5.88 -11.32 -13.04
CA GLY A 320 4.53 -11.30 -12.52
C GLY A 320 3.57 -12.14 -13.37
N LEU A 321 3.71 -12.11 -14.70
CA LEU A 321 2.90 -12.91 -15.62
C LEU A 321 3.18 -14.41 -15.45
N ASP A 322 4.43 -14.78 -15.34
CA ASP A 322 4.83 -16.18 -15.11
C ASP A 322 4.31 -16.67 -13.74
N LEU A 323 4.40 -15.82 -12.69
CA LEU A 323 3.83 -16.14 -11.38
C LEU A 323 2.33 -16.39 -11.44
N MET A 324 1.56 -15.52 -12.13
CA MET A 324 0.10 -15.69 -12.28
C MET A 324 -0.22 -17.02 -12.98
N ASN A 325 0.43 -17.29 -14.11
CA ASN A 325 0.19 -18.49 -14.91
C ASN A 325 0.58 -19.77 -14.14
N ASP A 326 1.73 -19.78 -13.48
CA ASP A 326 2.21 -20.93 -12.70
C ASP A 326 1.28 -21.21 -11.51
N ALA A 327 0.84 -20.17 -10.77
CA ALA A 327 -0.06 -20.31 -9.63
C ALA A 327 -1.45 -20.79 -10.07
N ALA A 328 -1.94 -20.34 -11.23
CA ALA A 328 -3.21 -20.80 -11.80
C ALA A 328 -3.11 -22.28 -12.25
N LYS A 329 -2.04 -22.64 -12.96
CA LYS A 329 -1.77 -24.04 -13.38
C LYS A 329 -1.66 -24.99 -12.18
N ALA A 330 -1.10 -24.51 -11.08
CA ALA A 330 -0.97 -25.28 -9.84
C ALA A 330 -2.25 -25.27 -8.99
N GLY A 331 -3.31 -24.56 -9.38
CA GLY A 331 -4.61 -24.56 -8.72
C GLY A 331 -4.73 -23.68 -7.48
N PHE A 332 -3.84 -22.67 -7.29
CA PHE A 332 -3.90 -21.75 -6.13
C PHE A 332 -4.76 -20.53 -6.40
N ILE A 333 -4.83 -20.10 -7.64
CA ILE A 333 -5.67 -18.99 -8.08
C ILE A 333 -6.45 -19.40 -9.33
N HIS A 334 -7.56 -18.72 -9.57
CA HIS A 334 -8.26 -18.73 -10.85
C HIS A 334 -7.94 -17.46 -11.61
N ILE A 335 -7.64 -17.57 -12.91
CA ILE A 335 -7.59 -16.46 -13.84
C ILE A 335 -8.89 -16.49 -14.62
N GLY A 336 -9.73 -15.48 -14.45
CA GLY A 336 -10.99 -15.30 -15.15
C GLY A 336 -10.84 -14.50 -16.44
N ASP A 337 -11.93 -13.86 -16.84
CA ASP A 337 -12.00 -13.12 -18.10
C ASP A 337 -10.97 -11.98 -18.16
N LYS A 338 -10.48 -11.73 -19.37
CA LYS A 338 -9.64 -10.57 -19.68
C LYS A 338 -10.46 -9.28 -19.48
N LEU A 339 -9.85 -8.29 -18.84
CA LEU A 339 -10.42 -6.96 -18.62
C LEU A 339 -9.87 -5.96 -19.62
N LYS A 340 -10.64 -4.91 -19.87
CA LYS A 340 -10.20 -3.72 -20.61
C LYS A 340 -9.84 -2.61 -19.62
N ILE A 341 -9.15 -1.60 -20.11
CA ILE A 341 -8.75 -0.46 -19.30
C ILE A 341 -9.97 0.32 -18.77
N GLU A 342 -11.05 0.38 -19.55
CA GLU A 342 -12.31 1.02 -19.19
C GLU A 342 -12.99 0.31 -17.99
N ASP A 343 -12.84 -1.01 -17.89
CA ASP A 343 -13.30 -1.75 -16.71
C ASP A 343 -12.54 -1.34 -15.46
N ILE A 344 -11.20 -1.20 -15.58
CA ILE A 344 -10.35 -0.76 -14.47
C ILE A 344 -10.66 0.68 -14.07
N ASP A 345 -10.92 1.57 -15.02
CA ASP A 345 -11.34 2.95 -14.78
C ASP A 345 -12.67 2.99 -14.00
N ASP A 346 -13.63 2.16 -14.38
CA ASP A 346 -14.94 2.06 -13.72
C ASP A 346 -14.83 1.43 -12.30
N PHE A 347 -13.96 0.46 -12.11
CA PHE A 347 -13.72 -0.13 -10.78
C PHE A 347 -13.05 0.85 -9.82
N GLN A 348 -12.21 1.78 -10.31
CA GLN A 348 -11.35 2.62 -9.50
C GLN A 348 -11.36 4.10 -9.93
N PRO A 349 -12.54 4.75 -10.11
CA PRO A 349 -12.62 6.11 -10.63
C PRO A 349 -11.89 7.13 -9.75
N HIS A 350 -11.85 6.90 -8.42
CA HIS A 350 -11.12 7.73 -7.48
C HIS A 350 -9.59 7.66 -7.67
N GLN A 351 -9.04 6.53 -8.15
CA GLN A 351 -7.62 6.43 -8.48
C GLN A 351 -7.30 7.16 -9.78
N VAL A 352 -8.18 7.06 -10.77
CA VAL A 352 -8.09 7.84 -12.02
C VAL A 352 -8.03 9.34 -11.70
N ASN A 353 -9.00 9.83 -10.91
CA ASN A 353 -9.06 11.24 -10.50
C ASN A 353 -7.84 11.65 -9.67
N LYS A 354 -7.38 10.81 -8.73
CA LYS A 354 -6.18 11.07 -7.94
C LYS A 354 -4.94 11.23 -8.84
N LYS A 355 -4.74 10.31 -9.79
CA LYS A 355 -3.59 10.33 -10.71
C LYS A 355 -3.57 11.59 -11.57
N LYS A 356 -4.72 11.98 -12.11
CA LYS A 356 -4.89 13.21 -12.89
C LYS A 356 -4.58 14.47 -12.06
N ALA A 357 -4.89 14.47 -10.76
CA ALA A 357 -4.75 15.64 -9.88
C ALA A 357 -3.33 15.87 -9.34
N VAL A 358 -2.47 14.85 -9.34
CA VAL A 358 -1.18 14.87 -8.60
C VAL A 358 -0.28 16.04 -9.03
N TYR A 359 -0.10 16.27 -10.33
CA TYR A 359 0.80 17.33 -10.77
C TYR A 359 0.29 18.72 -10.40
N ALA A 360 -1.02 18.99 -10.52
CA ALA A 360 -1.64 20.23 -10.04
C ALA A 360 -1.42 20.41 -8.53
N ARG A 361 -1.56 19.34 -7.74
CA ARG A 361 -1.28 19.38 -6.30
C ARG A 361 0.19 19.69 -6.01
N HIS A 362 1.13 19.12 -6.77
CA HIS A 362 2.56 19.45 -6.63
C HIS A 362 2.84 20.92 -6.95
N LEU A 363 2.22 21.48 -8.01
CA LEU A 363 2.33 22.92 -8.31
C LEU A 363 1.78 23.77 -7.15
N GLY A 364 0.64 23.39 -6.59
CA GLY A 364 0.09 24.08 -5.42
C GLY A 364 0.98 23.98 -4.19
N MET A 365 1.68 22.86 -3.98
CA MET A 365 2.69 22.72 -2.93
C MET A 365 3.85 23.71 -3.16
N THR A 366 4.41 23.75 -4.36
CA THR A 366 5.48 24.68 -4.71
C THR A 366 5.09 26.14 -4.49
N LYS A 367 3.85 26.53 -4.86
CA LYS A 367 3.32 27.89 -4.61
C LYS A 367 3.12 28.24 -3.13
N ASN A 368 3.09 27.25 -2.26
CA ASN A 368 3.01 27.40 -0.80
C ASN A 368 4.35 27.05 -0.11
N ASP A 369 5.47 27.16 -0.80
CA ASP A 369 6.83 26.88 -0.31
C ASP A 369 7.00 25.51 0.36
N SER A 370 6.14 24.54 0.02
CA SER A 370 6.20 23.17 0.53
C SER A 370 7.00 22.27 -0.42
N PRO A 371 7.88 21.39 0.10
CA PRO A 371 8.63 20.45 -0.75
C PRO A 371 7.72 19.45 -1.43
N THR A 372 8.06 19.11 -2.68
CA THR A 372 7.31 18.12 -3.48
C THR A 372 8.05 16.79 -3.57
N ILE A 373 7.32 15.76 -4.02
CA ILE A 373 7.90 14.45 -4.27
C ILE A 373 8.55 14.45 -5.67
N ASN A 374 9.81 14.06 -5.75
CA ASN A 374 10.46 13.82 -7.03
C ASN A 374 9.81 12.62 -7.72
N THR A 375 9.40 12.77 -8.99
CA THR A 375 8.68 11.73 -9.73
C THR A 375 9.31 11.51 -11.09
N LYS A 376 9.42 10.22 -11.49
CA LYS A 376 9.93 9.83 -12.80
C LYS A 376 9.11 8.68 -13.37
N GLY A 377 8.78 8.76 -14.67
CA GLY A 377 8.07 7.69 -15.37
C GLY A 377 6.60 7.49 -14.99
N LEU A 378 5.99 8.45 -14.28
CA LEU A 378 4.61 8.37 -13.76
C LEU A 378 3.59 9.18 -14.58
N ARG A 379 4.01 9.85 -15.64
CA ARG A 379 3.17 10.58 -16.63
C ARG A 379 2.23 11.65 -16.02
N ILE A 380 2.50 12.09 -14.80
CA ILE A 380 1.62 13.05 -14.10
C ILE A 380 1.58 14.42 -14.80
N LYS A 381 2.66 14.82 -15.50
CA LYS A 381 2.70 16.07 -16.28
C LYS A 381 1.86 15.97 -17.57
N GLU A 382 1.91 14.82 -18.20
CA GLU A 382 1.11 14.50 -19.39
C GLU A 382 -0.37 14.54 -19.06
N LEU A 383 -0.78 13.90 -17.96
CA LEU A 383 -2.15 13.91 -17.47
C LEU A 383 -2.62 15.33 -17.11
N TYR A 384 -1.77 16.14 -16.47
CA TYR A 384 -2.07 17.53 -16.16
C TYR A 384 -2.42 18.35 -17.41
N LYS A 385 -1.68 18.15 -18.52
CA LYS A 385 -1.93 18.84 -19.78
C LYS A 385 -3.26 18.46 -20.44
N LEU A 386 -3.79 17.29 -20.13
CA LEU A 386 -5.06 16.78 -20.66
C LEU A 386 -6.27 17.17 -19.78
N ASN A 387 -6.04 17.64 -18.58
CA ASN A 387 -7.11 18.10 -17.70
C ASN A 387 -7.63 19.48 -18.13
N SER A 388 -8.87 19.82 -17.74
CA SER A 388 -9.37 21.19 -17.85
C SER A 388 -8.60 22.12 -16.91
N GLU A 389 -8.52 23.40 -17.28
CA GLU A 389 -7.92 24.43 -16.43
C GLU A 389 -8.61 24.54 -15.06
N ASP A 390 -9.94 24.47 -15.04
CA ASP A 390 -10.73 24.52 -13.81
C ASP A 390 -10.42 23.37 -12.86
N PHE A 391 -10.29 22.14 -13.40
CA PHE A 391 -9.87 20.99 -12.60
C PHE A 391 -8.50 21.22 -11.98
N ASN A 392 -7.52 21.62 -12.80
CA ASN A 392 -6.16 21.86 -12.34
C ASN A 392 -6.11 22.96 -11.27
N LYS A 393 -6.77 24.09 -11.50
CA LYS A 393 -6.87 25.22 -10.57
C LYS A 393 -7.51 24.82 -9.24
N LYS A 394 -8.60 24.05 -9.30
CA LYS A 394 -9.28 23.51 -8.10
C LYS A 394 -8.35 22.65 -7.26
N GLU A 395 -7.59 21.73 -7.89
CA GLU A 395 -6.69 20.83 -7.18
C GLU A 395 -5.47 21.55 -6.61
N GLU A 396 -4.95 22.53 -7.33
CA GLU A 396 -3.85 23.39 -6.91
C GLU A 396 -4.23 24.24 -5.67
N LEU A 397 -5.38 24.89 -5.70
CA LEU A 397 -5.90 25.67 -4.55
C LEU A 397 -6.27 24.76 -3.37
N GLY A 398 -6.84 23.59 -3.69
CA GLY A 398 -7.24 22.62 -2.67
C GLY A 398 -6.07 22.07 -1.85
N VAL A 399 -4.90 21.86 -2.46
CA VAL A 399 -3.71 21.40 -1.70
C VAL A 399 -3.17 22.49 -0.76
N GLY A 400 -3.20 23.76 -1.14
CA GLY A 400 -2.80 24.86 -0.27
C GLY A 400 -3.62 24.92 1.03
N LYS A 401 -4.94 24.64 0.96
CA LYS A 401 -5.79 24.52 2.15
C LYS A 401 -5.44 23.30 3.03
N ARG A 402 -4.93 22.21 2.43
CA ARG A 402 -4.52 20.98 3.15
C ARG A 402 -3.19 21.15 3.85
N ILE A 403 -2.22 21.86 3.23
CA ILE A 403 -0.91 22.16 3.83
C ILE A 403 -1.06 22.88 5.16
N LYS A 404 -1.98 23.84 5.26
CA LYS A 404 -2.25 24.59 6.51
C LYS A 404 -2.77 23.73 7.66
N LYS A 405 -3.08 22.43 7.42
CA LYS A 405 -3.63 21.48 8.40
C LYS A 405 -2.64 20.36 8.75
N ILE A 406 -1.41 20.38 8.22
CA ILE A 406 -0.35 19.42 8.54
C ILE A 406 0.19 19.70 9.94
#